data_3d67f3697d6662182764b42ced8f0d61
#
_entry.id   3d67f3697d6662182764b42ced8f0d61
#
_cell.length_a   1.000
_cell.length_b   1.000
_cell.length_c   1.000
_cell.angle_alpha   90.00
_cell.angle_beta   90.00
_cell.angle_gamma   90.00
#
_symmetry.space_group_name_H-M   'P 1'
#
loop_
_entity.id
_entity.type
_entity.pdbx_description
1 polymer ?
#
loop_
_entity_poly.entity_id
_entity_poly.type
_entity_poly.pdbx_seq_one_letter_code
_entity_poly.pdbx_strand_id
1 'polypeptide(L)'
;VVLIDGKGSFHQAEIVNITKSKCEYQITHSQEYPKTWNNNIHLAIAPTKNIDRIEWLTEKITEIGFDELSFLNCRFSERRVVKNERLERIIVSAAKQSRKSWMPQLNEMVSFKDFISMPHKGLKFIAHCYDQFPKTDLCSALNKEDIKEDVLILVGPEGDFSVDEVDLALKN
;
A
#
# COMPACT_ATOMS: atom_id res chain seq x y z
N VAL A 1 3.17 19.36 -21.19
CA VAL A 1 3.37 18.17 -20.34
C VAL A 1 2.30 18.13 -19.27
N VAL A 2 2.05 16.94 -18.72
CA VAL A 2 1.14 16.75 -17.57
C VAL A 2 1.97 16.28 -16.39
N LEU A 3 1.79 16.95 -15.26
CA LEU A 3 2.46 16.64 -14.00
C LEU A 3 1.42 16.17 -12.99
N ILE A 4 1.83 15.33 -12.06
CA ILE A 4 1.04 14.92 -10.88
C ILE A 4 1.80 15.35 -9.63
N ASP A 5 1.08 15.82 -8.62
CA ASP A 5 1.66 16.24 -7.35
C ASP A 5 1.68 15.12 -6.29
N GLY A 6 1.01 13.99 -6.59
CA GLY A 6 0.83 12.89 -5.65
C GLY A 6 -0.17 13.18 -4.52
N LYS A 7 -0.85 14.31 -4.56
CA LYS A 7 -1.78 14.80 -3.52
C LYS A 7 -3.19 15.04 -4.05
N GLY A 8 -3.46 14.57 -5.26
CA GLY A 8 -4.78 14.63 -5.86
C GLY A 8 -4.91 15.57 -7.04
N SER A 9 -3.83 16.20 -7.51
CA SER A 9 -3.94 17.17 -8.60
C SER A 9 -3.16 16.75 -9.84
N PHE A 10 -3.74 17.06 -11.00
CA PHE A 10 -3.05 17.10 -12.28
C PHE A 10 -2.78 18.54 -12.68
N HIS A 11 -1.57 18.80 -13.16
CA HIS A 11 -1.16 20.11 -13.64
C HIS A 11 -0.76 20.01 -15.10
N GLN A 12 -1.40 20.81 -15.95
CA GLN A 12 -0.91 21.05 -17.31
C GLN A 12 0.20 22.09 -17.22
N ALA A 13 1.30 21.83 -17.90
CA ALA A 13 2.44 22.71 -17.86
C ALA A 13 3.09 22.81 -19.26
N GLU A 14 3.62 23.99 -19.56
CA GLU A 14 4.43 24.27 -20.72
C GLU A 14 5.90 24.28 -20.30
N ILE A 15 6.75 23.65 -21.13
CA ILE A 15 8.19 23.68 -20.91
C ILE A 15 8.73 25.02 -21.41
N VAL A 16 9.34 25.75 -20.49
CA VAL A 16 9.89 27.08 -20.77
C VAL A 16 11.37 27.00 -21.17
N ASN A 17 12.13 26.12 -20.52
CA ASN A 17 13.56 25.98 -20.77
C ASN A 17 14.04 24.57 -20.46
N ILE A 18 14.95 24.03 -21.25
CA ILE A 18 15.58 22.73 -21.05
C ILE A 18 17.11 22.89 -21.13
N THR A 19 17.77 22.43 -20.07
CA THR A 19 19.21 22.28 -20.02
C THR A 19 19.58 20.80 -19.87
N LYS A 20 20.88 20.47 -19.88
CA LYS A 20 21.32 19.07 -19.65
C LYS A 20 20.91 18.49 -18.31
N SER A 21 20.65 19.31 -17.30
CA SER A 21 20.36 18.88 -15.92
C SER A 21 19.05 19.43 -15.35
N LYS A 22 18.39 20.38 -16.03
CA LYS A 22 17.18 21.03 -15.51
C LYS A 22 16.15 21.18 -16.62
N CYS A 23 14.88 21.02 -16.24
CA CYS A 23 13.73 21.35 -17.05
C CYS A 23 12.89 22.36 -16.25
N GLU A 24 12.72 23.56 -16.81
CA GLU A 24 11.87 24.60 -16.23
C GLU A 24 10.53 24.57 -16.94
N TYR A 25 9.46 24.65 -16.19
CA TYR A 25 8.10 24.62 -16.71
C TYR A 25 7.23 25.65 -16.02
N GLN A 26 6.19 26.07 -16.69
CA GLN A 26 5.15 26.95 -16.15
C GLN A 26 3.83 26.18 -16.13
N ILE A 27 3.19 26.12 -14.96
CA ILE A 27 1.87 25.52 -14.81
C ILE A 27 0.85 26.48 -15.46
N THR A 28 0.07 25.97 -16.41
CA THR A 28 -0.96 26.73 -17.12
C THR A 28 -2.35 26.42 -16.61
N HIS A 29 -2.57 25.19 -16.10
CA HIS A 29 -3.86 24.79 -15.54
C HIS A 29 -3.65 23.71 -14.46
N SER A 30 -4.48 23.75 -13.42
CA SER A 30 -4.50 22.75 -12.35
C SER A 30 -5.91 22.24 -12.15
N GLN A 31 -6.06 20.92 -12.00
CA GLN A 31 -7.34 20.27 -11.76
C GLN A 31 -7.20 19.27 -10.63
N GLU A 32 -8.06 19.39 -9.61
CA GLU A 32 -8.13 18.45 -8.49
C GLU A 32 -9.03 17.27 -8.84
N TYR A 33 -8.61 16.10 -8.37
CA TYR A 33 -9.35 14.85 -8.49
C TYR A 33 -9.47 14.23 -7.09
N PRO A 34 -10.66 14.17 -6.53
CA PRO A 34 -10.87 13.51 -5.25
C PRO A 34 -10.54 12.02 -5.36
N LYS A 35 -10.18 11.39 -4.26
CA LYS A 35 -10.08 9.93 -4.19
C LYS A 35 -11.44 9.31 -4.52
N THR A 36 -11.42 8.15 -5.17
CA THR A 36 -12.63 7.38 -5.47
C THR A 36 -13.12 6.56 -4.28
N TRP A 37 -12.34 6.54 -3.19
CA TRP A 37 -12.68 5.92 -1.91
C TRP A 37 -12.43 6.92 -0.77
N ASN A 38 -13.19 6.79 0.33
CA ASN A 38 -13.19 7.78 1.41
C ASN A 38 -12.34 7.39 2.61
N ASN A 39 -11.97 6.11 2.73
CA ASN A 39 -11.30 5.55 3.90
C ASN A 39 -9.84 5.26 3.60
N ASN A 40 -9.02 5.03 4.63
CA ASN A 40 -7.64 4.59 4.46
C ASN A 40 -7.59 3.07 4.21
N ILE A 41 -6.98 2.66 3.10
CA ILE A 41 -6.74 1.25 2.76
C ILE A 41 -5.27 0.96 2.98
N HIS A 42 -4.97 0.21 4.04
CA HIS A 42 -3.62 -0.15 4.44
C HIS A 42 -3.38 -1.65 4.23
N LEU A 43 -2.43 -1.98 3.38
CA LEU A 43 -1.94 -3.35 3.21
C LEU A 43 -0.63 -3.52 3.98
N ALA A 44 -0.59 -4.44 4.94
CA ALA A 44 0.62 -4.81 5.66
C ALA A 44 1.00 -6.26 5.31
N ILE A 45 2.11 -6.45 4.61
CA ILE A 45 2.48 -7.73 4.02
C ILE A 45 3.89 -8.16 4.40
N ALA A 46 4.06 -9.42 4.77
CA ALA A 46 5.37 -10.03 4.83
C ALA A 46 5.88 -10.26 3.40
N PRO A 47 7.03 -9.68 3.01
CA PRO A 47 7.53 -9.81 1.65
C PRO A 47 7.93 -11.24 1.34
N THR A 48 7.59 -11.70 0.15
CA THR A 48 7.96 -13.02 -0.34
C THR A 48 9.47 -13.13 -0.58
N LYS A 49 10.00 -14.34 -0.58
CA LYS A 49 11.39 -14.62 -0.93
C LYS A 49 11.76 -14.03 -2.30
N ASN A 50 10.90 -14.21 -3.30
CA ASN A 50 11.08 -13.61 -4.61
C ASN A 50 10.55 -12.16 -4.60
N ILE A 51 11.48 -11.20 -4.64
CA ILE A 51 11.15 -9.77 -4.62
C ILE A 51 10.31 -9.33 -5.82
N ASP A 52 10.45 -9.98 -6.97
CA ASP A 52 9.71 -9.61 -8.18
C ASP A 52 8.19 -9.70 -7.97
N ARG A 53 7.73 -10.60 -7.09
CA ARG A 53 6.31 -10.69 -6.71
C ARG A 53 5.84 -9.48 -5.93
N ILE A 54 6.70 -8.95 -5.04
CA ILE A 54 6.41 -7.74 -4.27
C ILE A 54 6.42 -6.51 -5.18
N GLU A 55 7.35 -6.46 -6.14
CA GLU A 55 7.40 -5.40 -7.14
C GLU A 55 6.14 -5.41 -8.02
N TRP A 56 5.74 -6.58 -8.49
CA TRP A 56 4.51 -6.75 -9.26
C TRP A 56 3.26 -6.39 -8.43
N LEU A 57 3.19 -6.84 -7.18
CA LEU A 57 2.11 -6.47 -6.26
C LEU A 57 2.04 -4.96 -6.10
N THR A 58 3.17 -4.31 -5.79
CA THR A 58 3.26 -2.86 -5.59
C THR A 58 2.78 -2.09 -6.83
N GLU A 59 3.16 -2.55 -8.03
CA GLU A 59 2.67 -1.99 -9.29
C GLU A 59 1.15 -2.11 -9.38
N LYS A 60 0.59 -3.32 -9.19
CA LYS A 60 -0.83 -3.59 -9.42
C LYS A 60 -1.73 -2.93 -8.37
N ILE A 61 -1.36 -2.93 -7.10
CA ILE A 61 -2.15 -2.22 -6.09
C ILE A 61 -2.10 -0.70 -6.29
N THR A 62 -0.98 -0.15 -6.81
CA THR A 62 -0.92 1.27 -7.18
C THR A 62 -1.87 1.59 -8.33
N GLU A 63 -1.95 0.73 -9.35
CA GLU A 63 -2.90 0.89 -10.47
C GLU A 63 -4.37 0.81 -10.00
N ILE A 64 -4.69 -0.07 -9.06
CA ILE A 64 -6.03 -0.23 -8.48
C ILE A 64 -6.36 0.96 -7.58
N GLY A 65 -5.50 1.25 -6.61
CA GLY A 65 -5.62 2.30 -5.62
C GLY A 65 -5.62 1.75 -4.19
N PHE A 66 -4.77 2.32 -3.36
CA PHE A 66 -4.65 2.07 -1.92
C PHE A 66 -3.93 3.27 -1.28
N ASP A 67 -3.83 3.30 0.04
CA ASP A 67 -3.25 4.43 0.75
C ASP A 67 -1.90 4.11 1.37
N GLU A 68 -1.74 2.93 1.98
CA GLU A 68 -0.52 2.58 2.69
C GLU A 68 -0.08 1.14 2.41
N LEU A 69 1.24 0.95 2.24
CA LEU A 69 1.90 -0.34 2.17
C LEU A 69 2.98 -0.42 3.24
N SER A 70 2.85 -1.40 4.13
CA SER A 70 3.86 -1.70 5.16
C SER A 70 4.43 -3.10 4.96
N PHE A 71 5.72 -3.28 5.27
CA PHE A 71 6.35 -4.58 5.24
C PHE A 71 6.52 -5.14 6.65
N LEU A 72 6.14 -6.42 6.80
CA LEU A 72 6.18 -7.12 8.08
C LEU A 72 7.35 -8.13 8.11
N ASN A 73 8.14 -8.09 9.16
CA ASN A 73 9.08 -9.15 9.47
C ASN A 73 8.41 -10.13 10.44
N CYS A 74 7.84 -11.21 9.88
CA CYS A 74 7.17 -12.28 10.60
C CYS A 74 8.13 -13.41 10.97
N ARG A 75 7.69 -14.32 11.83
CA ARG A 75 8.50 -15.46 12.29
C ARG A 75 9.02 -16.32 11.13
N PHE A 76 8.18 -16.58 10.13
CA PHE A 76 8.52 -17.42 8.98
C PHE A 76 8.95 -16.62 7.74
N SER A 77 9.23 -15.31 7.89
CA SER A 77 9.74 -14.50 6.80
C SER A 77 11.13 -14.95 6.37
N GLU A 78 11.28 -15.35 5.11
CA GLU A 78 12.59 -15.59 4.50
C GLU A 78 13.28 -14.28 4.11
N ARG A 79 12.52 -13.28 3.65
CA ARG A 79 13.00 -11.96 3.31
C ARG A 79 12.82 -11.01 4.48
N ARG A 80 13.94 -10.44 4.94
CA ARG A 80 13.97 -9.55 6.11
C ARG A 80 14.43 -8.12 5.78
N VAL A 81 14.62 -7.82 4.50
CA VAL A 81 15.01 -6.49 4.02
C VAL A 81 14.31 -6.21 2.70
N VAL A 82 13.73 -5.04 2.60
CA VAL A 82 13.15 -4.47 1.37
C VAL A 82 13.82 -3.14 1.09
N LYS A 83 14.14 -2.88 -0.18
CA LYS A 83 14.72 -1.60 -0.61
C LYS A 83 13.58 -0.69 -1.08
N ASN A 84 13.11 0.19 -0.21
CA ASN A 84 11.99 1.07 -0.49
C ASN A 84 12.22 1.95 -1.72
N GLU A 85 13.43 2.47 -1.93
CA GLU A 85 13.75 3.31 -3.09
C GLU A 85 13.39 2.69 -4.45
N ARG A 86 13.50 1.36 -4.58
CA ARG A 86 13.12 0.66 -5.80
C ARG A 86 11.60 0.59 -5.95
N LEU A 87 10.89 0.29 -4.87
CA LEU A 87 9.43 0.23 -4.86
C LEU A 87 8.79 1.61 -5.05
N GLU A 88 9.37 2.66 -4.49
CA GLU A 88 8.94 4.04 -4.75
C GLU A 88 8.99 4.39 -6.24
N ARG A 89 10.05 3.97 -6.96
CA ARG A 89 10.13 4.16 -8.41
C ARG A 89 9.05 3.39 -9.17
N ILE A 90 8.70 2.19 -8.70
CA ILE A 90 7.60 1.39 -9.26
C ILE A 90 6.26 2.10 -9.02
N ILE A 91 6.00 2.58 -7.81
CA ILE A 91 4.80 3.36 -7.47
C ILE A 91 4.69 4.58 -8.39
N VAL A 92 5.76 5.37 -8.53
CA VAL A 92 5.75 6.55 -9.40
C VAL A 92 5.47 6.17 -10.87
N SER A 93 6.06 5.09 -11.36
CA SER A 93 5.83 4.61 -12.74
C SER A 93 4.39 4.15 -12.94
N ALA A 94 3.88 3.33 -12.02
CA ALA A 94 2.52 2.80 -12.05
C ALA A 94 1.47 3.92 -11.94
N ALA A 95 1.68 4.89 -11.05
CA ALA A 95 0.79 6.04 -10.90
C ALA A 95 0.72 6.89 -12.18
N LYS A 96 1.87 7.14 -12.83
CA LYS A 96 1.91 7.86 -14.10
C LYS A 96 1.16 7.12 -15.21
N GLN A 97 1.38 5.80 -15.33
CA GLN A 97 0.76 4.98 -16.35
C GLN A 97 -0.75 4.86 -16.16
N SER A 98 -1.19 4.65 -14.92
CA SER A 98 -2.60 4.51 -14.56
C SER A 98 -3.32 5.85 -14.34
N ARG A 99 -2.63 6.98 -14.52
CA ARG A 99 -3.14 8.34 -14.31
C ARG A 99 -3.75 8.51 -12.92
N LYS A 100 -3.01 8.06 -11.90
CA LYS A 100 -3.38 8.31 -10.49
C LYS A 100 -2.75 9.61 -10.02
N SER A 101 -3.56 10.49 -9.44
CA SER A 101 -3.09 11.76 -8.85
C SER A 101 -2.72 11.62 -7.36
N TRP A 102 -3.16 10.53 -6.72
CA TRP A 102 -2.85 10.21 -5.33
C TRP A 102 -1.73 9.17 -5.28
N MET A 103 -0.69 9.47 -4.51
CA MET A 103 0.43 8.54 -4.29
C MET A 103 0.24 7.84 -2.95
N PRO A 104 0.35 6.50 -2.92
CA PRO A 104 0.32 5.76 -1.66
C PRO A 104 1.59 6.01 -0.84
N GLN A 105 1.47 5.87 0.48
CA GLN A 105 2.60 5.90 1.40
C GLN A 105 3.24 4.51 1.47
N LEU A 106 4.57 4.47 1.31
CA LEU A 106 5.38 3.28 1.53
C LEU A 106 6.07 3.39 2.89
N ASN A 107 5.82 2.44 3.77
CA ASN A 107 6.39 2.41 5.11
C ASN A 107 7.61 1.50 5.17
N GLU A 108 8.50 1.75 6.12
CA GLU A 108 9.65 0.88 6.39
C GLU A 108 9.20 -0.47 6.95
N MET A 109 10.07 -1.48 6.76
CA MET A 109 9.83 -2.79 7.35
C MET A 109 9.94 -2.75 8.87
N VAL A 110 8.99 -3.35 9.55
CA VAL A 110 8.90 -3.42 11.01
C VAL A 110 8.62 -4.84 11.46
N SER A 111 8.95 -5.20 12.70
CA SER A 111 8.59 -6.51 13.23
C SER A 111 7.07 -6.65 13.33
N PHE A 112 6.54 -7.86 13.12
CA PHE A 112 5.11 -8.11 13.25
C PHE A 112 4.59 -7.66 14.62
N LYS A 113 5.31 -7.97 15.69
CA LYS A 113 4.94 -7.60 17.06
C LYS A 113 4.85 -6.09 17.26
N ASP A 114 5.85 -5.34 16.78
CA ASP A 114 5.85 -3.89 16.91
C ASP A 114 4.70 -3.28 16.10
N PHE A 115 4.47 -3.78 14.87
CA PHE A 115 3.37 -3.32 14.02
C PHE A 115 2.00 -3.51 14.69
N ILE A 116 1.72 -4.70 15.21
CA ILE A 116 0.45 -5.01 15.89
C ILE A 116 0.26 -4.19 17.17
N SER A 117 1.35 -3.80 17.83
CA SER A 117 1.29 -2.97 19.05
C SER A 117 0.99 -1.50 18.75
N MET A 118 1.07 -1.06 17.49
CA MET A 118 0.68 0.29 17.10
C MET A 118 -0.84 0.43 17.08
N PRO A 119 -1.38 1.61 17.44
CA PRO A 119 -2.82 1.84 17.35
C PRO A 119 -3.27 1.89 15.89
N HIS A 120 -4.16 1.00 15.50
CA HIS A 120 -4.81 1.00 14.20
C HIS A 120 -6.31 1.24 14.38
N LYS A 121 -6.86 2.19 13.63
CA LYS A 121 -8.29 2.48 13.61
C LYS A 121 -8.99 1.64 12.55
N GLY A 122 -10.30 1.48 12.71
CA GLY A 122 -11.15 0.84 11.72
C GLY A 122 -11.12 -0.69 11.74
N LEU A 123 -11.46 -1.28 10.60
CA LEU A 123 -11.58 -2.72 10.43
C LEU A 123 -10.21 -3.36 10.21
N LYS A 124 -9.94 -4.46 10.89
CA LYS A 124 -8.68 -5.19 10.81
C LYS A 124 -8.92 -6.62 10.38
N PHE A 125 -8.17 -7.06 9.38
CA PHE A 125 -8.25 -8.41 8.84
C PHE A 125 -6.86 -9.04 8.79
N ILE A 126 -6.78 -10.32 9.14
CA ILE A 126 -5.57 -11.13 9.01
C ILE A 126 -5.88 -12.37 8.15
N ALA A 127 -5.15 -12.54 7.05
CA ALA A 127 -5.25 -13.70 6.20
C ALA A 127 -4.40 -14.85 6.76
N HIS A 128 -5.03 -15.98 7.10
CA HIS A 128 -4.35 -17.16 7.63
C HIS A 128 -5.05 -18.45 7.18
N CYS A 129 -4.33 -19.60 7.25
CA CYS A 129 -4.86 -20.90 6.84
C CYS A 129 -5.26 -21.82 8.00
N TYR A 130 -5.08 -21.43 9.27
CA TYR A 130 -5.34 -22.26 10.44
C TYR A 130 -6.83 -22.48 10.69
N ASP A 131 -7.25 -23.74 10.87
CA ASP A 131 -8.65 -24.09 11.11
C ASP A 131 -9.13 -23.83 12.56
N GLN A 132 -8.19 -23.68 13.49
CA GLN A 132 -8.48 -23.40 14.89
C GLN A 132 -8.93 -21.96 15.17
N PHE A 133 -8.74 -21.05 14.22
CA PHE A 133 -9.19 -19.66 14.33
C PHE A 133 -10.41 -19.40 13.46
N PRO A 134 -11.29 -18.47 13.88
CA PRO A 134 -12.44 -18.07 13.08
C PRO A 134 -12.01 -17.51 11.71
N LYS A 135 -12.73 -17.90 10.67
CA LYS A 135 -12.53 -17.39 9.31
C LYS A 135 -13.80 -16.72 8.83
N THR A 136 -13.62 -15.58 8.18
CA THR A 136 -14.72 -14.84 7.55
C THR A 136 -14.32 -14.52 6.11
N ASP A 137 -15.23 -14.66 5.17
CA ASP A 137 -14.99 -14.22 3.82
C ASP A 137 -14.84 -12.71 3.78
N LEU A 138 -13.69 -12.23 3.28
CA LEU A 138 -13.34 -10.81 3.24
C LEU A 138 -14.35 -10.00 2.42
N CYS A 139 -14.78 -10.52 1.27
CA CYS A 139 -15.75 -9.83 0.43
C CYS A 139 -17.09 -9.65 1.16
N SER A 140 -17.56 -10.69 1.86
CA SER A 140 -18.78 -10.64 2.65
C SER A 140 -18.64 -9.70 3.86
N ALA A 141 -17.45 -9.60 4.45
CA ALA A 141 -17.18 -8.69 5.55
C ALA A 141 -17.16 -7.22 5.09
N LEU A 142 -16.65 -6.97 3.87
CA LEU A 142 -16.53 -5.64 3.29
C LEU A 142 -17.79 -5.18 2.52
N ASN A 143 -18.68 -6.09 2.11
CA ASN A 143 -19.93 -5.77 1.40
C ASN A 143 -21.06 -5.25 2.30
N LYS A 144 -20.82 -5.01 3.56
CA LYS A 144 -21.77 -4.29 4.42
C LYS A 144 -21.84 -2.86 3.93
N GLU A 145 -23.05 -2.42 3.59
CA GLU A 145 -23.33 -1.10 3.02
C GLU A 145 -22.53 0.00 3.74
N ASP A 146 -21.79 0.82 2.98
CA ASP A 146 -21.03 1.98 3.45
C ASP A 146 -19.98 1.67 4.54
N ILE A 147 -18.91 0.95 4.20
CA ILE A 147 -17.72 0.95 5.06
C ILE A 147 -17.19 2.38 5.14
N LYS A 148 -17.42 3.03 6.29
CA LYS A 148 -16.92 4.38 6.60
C LYS A 148 -15.64 4.35 7.44
N GLU A 149 -15.10 3.17 7.65
CA GLU A 149 -13.93 2.94 8.50
C GLU A 149 -12.71 2.61 7.66
N ASP A 150 -11.55 2.96 8.18
CA ASP A 150 -10.27 2.55 7.61
C ASP A 150 -10.17 1.02 7.61
N VAL A 151 -9.42 0.46 6.67
CA VAL A 151 -9.27 -0.98 6.51
C VAL A 151 -7.79 -1.34 6.54
N LEU A 152 -7.40 -2.19 7.47
CA LEU A 152 -6.08 -2.80 7.55
C LEU A 152 -6.17 -4.28 7.20
N ILE A 153 -5.34 -4.73 6.25
CA ILE A 153 -5.26 -6.13 5.84
C ILE A 153 -3.83 -6.62 6.07
N LEU A 154 -3.70 -7.70 6.85
CA LEU A 154 -2.44 -8.38 7.14
C LEU A 154 -2.30 -9.62 6.27
N VAL A 155 -1.16 -9.73 5.56
CA VAL A 155 -0.84 -10.89 4.70
C VAL A 155 0.52 -11.46 5.13
N GLY A 156 0.53 -12.75 5.45
CA GLY A 156 1.73 -13.46 5.91
C GLY A 156 2.74 -13.80 4.81
N PRO A 157 3.91 -14.35 5.19
CA PRO A 157 4.89 -14.92 4.26
C PRO A 157 4.39 -16.24 3.65
N GLU A 158 5.19 -16.87 2.78
CA GLU A 158 4.85 -18.14 2.16
C GLU A 158 4.53 -19.27 3.17
N GLY A 159 5.14 -19.21 4.36
CA GLY A 159 4.92 -20.15 5.46
C GLY A 159 3.76 -19.79 6.39
N ASP A 160 2.93 -18.82 6.00
CA ASP A 160 1.87 -18.24 6.83
C ASP A 160 2.41 -17.46 8.04
N PHE A 161 1.54 -16.84 8.80
CA PHE A 161 1.86 -16.36 10.14
C PHE A 161 2.05 -17.55 11.09
N SER A 162 2.81 -17.39 12.16
CA SER A 162 2.81 -18.39 13.23
C SER A 162 1.50 -18.31 14.03
N VAL A 163 1.14 -19.41 14.71
CA VAL A 163 -0.04 -19.45 15.59
C VAL A 163 -0.01 -18.32 16.62
N ASP A 164 1.16 -18.05 17.20
CA ASP A 164 1.34 -16.99 18.19
C ASP A 164 1.09 -15.58 17.59
N GLU A 165 1.49 -15.38 16.31
CA GLU A 165 1.26 -14.11 15.61
C GLU A 165 -0.23 -13.92 15.30
N VAL A 166 -0.93 -14.96 14.85
CA VAL A 166 -2.39 -14.88 14.62
C VAL A 166 -3.11 -14.60 15.94
N ASP A 167 -2.75 -15.30 17.02
CA ASP A 167 -3.35 -15.11 18.34
C ASP A 167 -3.08 -13.69 18.87
N LEU A 168 -1.88 -13.14 18.64
CA LEU A 168 -1.55 -11.77 19.00
C LEU A 168 -2.38 -10.75 18.20
N ALA A 169 -2.56 -10.98 16.90
CA ALA A 169 -3.35 -10.09 16.05
C ALA A 169 -4.83 -10.06 16.47
N LEU A 170 -5.40 -11.21 16.80
CA LEU A 170 -6.80 -11.32 17.22
C LEU A 170 -7.09 -10.66 18.58
N LYS A 171 -6.07 -10.39 19.40
CA LYS A 171 -6.19 -9.71 20.70
C LYS A 171 -6.04 -8.19 20.63
N ASN A 172 -5.60 -7.65 19.51
CA ASN A 172 -5.35 -6.23 19.27
C ASN A 172 -6.24 -5.66 18.16
#